data_08b9dec37f6d9b7ab32bcd9cf2871ec0
#
_entry.id   08b9dec37f6d9b7ab32bcd9cf2871ec0
#
_cell.length_a   1.000
_cell.length_b   1.000
_cell.length_c   1.000
_cell.angle_alpha   90.00
_cell.angle_beta   90.00
_cell.angle_gamma   90.00
#
_symmetry.space_group_name_H-M   'P 1'
#
loop_
_entity.id
_entity.type
_entity.pdbx_description
1 polymer ?
#
loop_
_entity_poly.entity_id
_entity_poly.type
_entity_poly.pdbx_seq_one_letter_code
_entity_poly.pdbx_strand_id
1 'polypeptide(L)'
;INKAEQRFKVEKANISSEGESIFIKADSRLVRINLKDICYIEALGNYMKIYTQEGRFTILSTMKEIAEKLSGNDFVRVHRSYLVRLDKIESIEDHYIKMGAKHISIGKAYKEELTSRLNLL
;
A
#
# COMPACT_ATOMS: atom_id res chain seq x y z
N ILE A 1 -22.16 21.46 1.68
CA ILE A 1 -22.03 21.46 2.10
C ILE A 1 -22.09 21.09 2.37
N ASN A 2 -22.11 20.73 2.33
CA ASN A 2 -22.05 20.58 2.96
C ASN A 2 -22.03 19.86 3.05
N LYS A 3 -21.89 19.25 2.77
CA LYS A 3 -21.61 18.92 3.18
C LYS A 3 -21.55 18.31 2.98
N ALA A 4 -21.73 17.85 2.57
CA ALA A 4 -21.44 17.71 2.73
C ALA A 4 -21.33 17.25 2.51
N GLU A 5 -21.24 16.93 2.20
CA GLU A 5 -20.87 17.14 2.41
C GLU A 5 -20.58 16.90 2.45
N GLN A 6 -20.51 16.49 2.30
CA GLN A 6 -19.95 16.72 2.66
C GLN A 6 -19.65 16.21 2.60
N ARG A 7 -19.50 15.75 2.21
CA ARG A 7 -18.95 15.72 2.56
C ARG A 7 -18.60 15.42 2.23
N PHE A 8 -18.62 15.12 1.88
CA PHE A 8 -18.05 15.35 2.02
C PHE A 8 -17.63 15.57 1.91
N LYS A 9 -17.40 15.54 1.70
CA LYS A 9 -16.74 16.10 1.97
C LYS A 9 -16.22 16.21 1.99
N VAL A 10 -16.24 16.25 1.86
CA VAL A 10 -15.61 16.70 2.12
C VAL A 10 -15.21 16.55 2.24
N GLU A 11 -15.01 16.48 2.12
CA GLU A 11 -14.55 16.69 2.44
C GLU A 11 -14.03 16.71 2.28
N LYS A 12 -13.69 16.82 2.09
CA LYS A 12 -12.98 17.08 2.10
C LYS A 12 -12.39 17.31 2.05
N ALA A 13 -12.26 17.50 1.78
CA ALA A 13 -11.56 17.77 1.98
C ALA A 13 -10.82 17.56 2.16
N ASN A 14 -10.57 17.71 2.45
CA ASN A 14 -9.72 17.33 2.72
C ASN A 14 -8.94 16.62 2.23
N ILE A 15 -8.32 17.11 2.14
CA ILE A 15 -7.61 16.15 1.34
C ILE A 15 -6.19 16.02 1.77
N SER A 16 -6.03 15.29 2.77
CA SER A 16 -4.74 14.78 3.19
C SER A 16 -4.55 13.44 2.51
N SER A 17 -3.35 12.84 2.62
CA SER A 17 -3.12 11.51 2.11
C SER A 17 -4.06 10.51 2.77
N GLU A 18 -4.60 10.84 3.93
CA GLU A 18 -5.56 9.99 4.59
C GLU A 18 -6.84 9.83 3.80
N GLY A 19 -7.17 10.84 2.99
CA GLY A 19 -8.37 10.79 2.19
C GLY A 19 -8.18 10.15 0.84
N GLU A 20 -6.97 9.74 0.52
CA GLU A 20 -6.70 9.18 -0.80
C GLU A 20 -7.21 7.77 -0.91
N SER A 21 -7.70 7.44 -2.07
CA SER A 21 -8.17 6.09 -2.35
C SER A 21 -7.91 5.76 -3.81
N ILE A 22 -8.00 4.48 -4.11
CA ILE A 22 -7.93 4.01 -5.48
C ILE A 22 -9.10 3.08 -5.71
N PHE A 23 -9.48 2.94 -6.98
CA PHE A 23 -10.47 1.95 -7.37
C PHE A 23 -9.74 0.80 -8.03
N ILE A 24 -10.10 -0.41 -7.65
CA ILE A 24 -9.58 -1.60 -8.30
C ILE A 24 -10.74 -2.38 -8.90
N LYS A 25 -10.44 -3.15 -9.93
CA LYS A 25 -11.45 -4.00 -10.53
C LYS A 25 -11.31 -5.40 -9.96
N ALA A 26 -12.29 -5.79 -9.19
CA ALA A 26 -12.31 -7.10 -8.55
C ALA A 26 -13.69 -7.69 -8.70
N ASP A 27 -13.77 -8.93 -9.18
CA ASP A 27 -15.03 -9.65 -9.30
C ASP A 27 -16.07 -8.88 -10.12
N SER A 28 -15.63 -8.33 -11.25
CA SER A 28 -16.50 -7.62 -12.21
C SER A 28 -17.10 -6.35 -11.67
N ARG A 29 -16.49 -5.75 -10.65
CA ARG A 29 -16.96 -4.48 -10.10
C ARG A 29 -15.75 -3.64 -9.72
N LEU A 30 -16.00 -2.36 -9.55
CA LEU A 30 -14.97 -1.44 -9.07
C LEU A 30 -15.13 -1.27 -7.58
N VAL A 31 -14.05 -1.50 -6.85
CA VAL A 31 -14.05 -1.40 -5.40
C VAL A 31 -13.12 -0.28 -4.99
N ARG A 32 -13.58 0.60 -4.13
CA ARG A 32 -12.75 1.67 -3.59
C ARG A 32 -11.95 1.15 -2.40
N ILE A 33 -10.66 1.43 -2.41
CA ILE A 33 -9.78 1.07 -1.29
C ILE A 33 -9.07 2.32 -0.83
N ASN A 34 -9.18 2.61 0.46
CA ASN A 34 -8.43 3.72 1.05
C ASN A 34 -6.98 3.32 1.16
N LEU A 35 -6.08 4.21 0.76
CA LEU A 35 -4.66 3.88 0.75
C LEU A 35 -4.15 3.56 2.15
N LYS A 36 -4.68 4.24 3.16
CA LYS A 36 -4.23 4.01 4.53
C LYS A 36 -4.61 2.63 5.06
N ASP A 37 -5.56 1.97 4.42
CA ASP A 37 -5.98 0.63 4.83
C ASP A 37 -5.12 -0.46 4.22
N ILE A 38 -4.32 -0.13 3.21
CA ILE A 38 -3.48 -1.12 2.55
C ILE A 38 -2.26 -1.40 3.42
N CYS A 39 -2.01 -2.68 3.69
CA CYS A 39 -0.84 -3.07 4.47
C CYS A 39 0.34 -3.37 3.57
N TYR A 40 0.13 -4.24 2.59
CA TYR A 40 1.16 -4.54 1.62
C TYR A 40 0.54 -5.19 0.39
N ILE A 41 1.31 -5.27 -0.67
CA ILE A 41 0.87 -5.83 -1.94
C ILE A 41 1.90 -6.86 -2.40
N GLU A 42 1.41 -8.01 -2.83
CA GLU A 42 2.26 -9.11 -3.25
C GLU A 42 1.99 -9.48 -4.71
N ALA A 43 3.05 -9.62 -5.49
CA ALA A 43 2.93 -10.04 -6.88
C ALA A 43 2.95 -11.56 -6.96
N LEU A 44 1.99 -12.13 -7.68
CA LEU A 44 1.86 -13.57 -7.85
C LEU A 44 1.58 -13.84 -9.34
N GLY A 45 2.64 -14.09 -10.11
CA GLY A 45 2.48 -14.28 -11.53
C GLY A 45 1.91 -13.04 -12.19
N ASN A 46 0.77 -13.17 -12.85
CA ASN A 46 0.10 -12.06 -13.52
C ASN A 46 -0.86 -11.32 -12.61
N TYR A 47 -0.94 -11.73 -11.35
CA TYR A 47 -1.89 -11.16 -10.41
C TYR A 47 -1.18 -10.43 -9.30
N MET A 48 -1.89 -9.48 -8.71
CA MET A 48 -1.42 -8.76 -7.54
C MET A 48 -2.44 -8.96 -6.43
N LYS A 49 -1.96 -9.30 -5.24
CA LYS A 49 -2.81 -9.39 -4.07
C LYS A 49 -2.60 -8.16 -3.21
N ILE A 50 -3.70 -7.46 -2.96
CA ILE A 50 -3.68 -6.27 -2.11
C ILE A 50 -4.23 -6.66 -0.75
N TYR A 51 -3.39 -6.59 0.27
CA TYR A 51 -3.79 -6.95 1.63
C TYR A 51 -4.17 -5.68 2.39
N THR A 52 -5.39 -5.65 2.88
CA THR A 52 -5.90 -4.51 3.63
C THR A 52 -6.32 -4.96 5.02
N GLN A 53 -6.68 -4.00 5.85
CA GLN A 53 -7.15 -4.32 7.19
C GLN A 53 -8.46 -5.08 7.18
N GLU A 54 -9.22 -4.94 6.11
CA GLU A 54 -10.54 -5.58 6.02
C GLU A 54 -10.53 -6.86 5.20
N GLY A 55 -9.40 -7.19 4.59
CA GLY A 55 -9.34 -8.39 3.77
C GLY A 55 -8.34 -8.22 2.65
N ARG A 56 -8.46 -9.06 1.65
CA ARG A 56 -7.54 -9.02 0.53
C ARG A 56 -8.30 -9.04 -0.78
N PHE A 57 -7.66 -8.47 -1.81
CA PHE A 57 -8.22 -8.40 -3.14
C PHE A 57 -7.18 -8.87 -4.14
N THR A 58 -7.62 -9.60 -5.15
CA THR A 58 -6.73 -10.08 -6.20
C THR A 58 -7.10 -9.38 -7.50
N ILE A 59 -6.13 -8.76 -8.15
CA ILE A 59 -6.38 -8.02 -9.38
C ILE A 59 -5.33 -8.40 -10.42
N LEU A 60 -5.67 -8.16 -11.68
CA LEU A 60 -4.72 -8.29 -12.78
C LEU A 60 -3.99 -6.97 -12.91
N SER A 61 -2.70 -7.00 -12.65
CA SER A 61 -1.89 -5.79 -12.76
C SER A 61 -0.43 -6.19 -12.64
N THR A 62 0.46 -5.22 -12.74
CA THR A 62 1.89 -5.46 -12.56
C THR A 62 2.39 -4.64 -11.39
N MET A 63 3.51 -5.07 -10.83
CA MET A 63 4.11 -4.30 -9.73
C MET A 63 4.44 -2.89 -10.20
N LYS A 64 4.87 -2.74 -11.44
CA LYS A 64 5.20 -1.43 -11.97
C LYS A 64 3.98 -0.51 -11.96
N GLU A 65 2.84 -1.02 -12.43
CA GLU A 65 1.62 -0.21 -12.45
C GLU A 65 1.18 0.16 -11.04
N ILE A 66 1.21 -0.81 -10.15
CA ILE A 66 0.80 -0.57 -8.77
C ILE A 66 1.74 0.44 -8.10
N ALA A 67 3.04 0.26 -8.30
CA ALA A 67 4.01 1.16 -7.68
C ALA A 67 3.85 2.59 -8.17
N GLU A 68 3.53 2.76 -9.46
CA GLU A 68 3.31 4.10 -10.00
C GLU A 68 2.06 4.74 -9.41
N LYS A 69 1.01 3.94 -9.22
CA LYS A 69 -0.25 4.46 -8.66
C LYS A 69 -0.10 4.81 -7.18
N LEU A 70 0.72 4.06 -6.47
CA LEU A 70 0.89 4.24 -5.03
C LEU A 70 2.19 4.92 -4.66
N SER A 71 2.85 5.53 -5.65
CA SER A 71 4.10 6.23 -5.38
C SER A 71 3.83 7.39 -4.44
N GLY A 72 4.88 7.80 -3.74
CA GLY A 72 4.77 8.88 -2.78
C GLY A 72 5.47 8.47 -1.52
N ASN A 73 5.07 9.04 -0.41
CA ASN A 73 5.79 8.88 0.84
C ASN A 73 5.34 7.69 1.68
N ASP A 74 4.23 7.07 1.32
CA ASP A 74 3.61 6.06 2.18
C ASP A 74 4.00 4.64 1.85
N PHE A 75 4.45 4.39 0.63
CA PHE A 75 4.74 3.03 0.16
C PHE A 75 6.16 2.92 -0.30
N VAL A 76 6.76 1.75 -0.10
CA VAL A 76 8.10 1.49 -0.59
C VAL A 76 8.19 0.05 -1.07
N ARG A 77 8.90 -0.15 -2.17
CA ARG A 77 9.11 -1.48 -2.70
C ARG A 77 10.29 -2.10 -1.95
N VAL A 78 10.06 -3.27 -1.35
CA VAL A 78 11.09 -3.91 -0.53
C VAL A 78 11.58 -5.22 -1.12
N HIS A 79 10.95 -5.66 -2.20
CA HIS A 79 11.27 -6.91 -2.86
C HIS A 79 10.67 -6.83 -4.24
N ARG A 80 11.18 -7.58 -5.19
CA ARG A 80 10.62 -7.53 -6.53
C ARG A 80 9.13 -7.89 -6.53
N SER A 81 8.69 -8.62 -5.51
CA SER A 81 7.31 -9.08 -5.42
C SER A 81 6.53 -8.43 -4.29
N TYR A 82 7.09 -7.46 -3.59
CA TYR A 82 6.40 -6.86 -2.44
C TYR A 82 6.52 -5.34 -2.42
N LEU A 83 5.38 -4.70 -2.22
CA LEU A 83 5.31 -3.26 -1.97
C LEU A 83 4.61 -3.12 -0.62
N VAL A 84 5.19 -2.39 0.31
CA VAL A 84 4.65 -2.28 1.67
C VAL A 84 4.33 -0.83 2.02
N ARG A 85 3.37 -0.66 2.93
CA ARG A 85 3.08 0.66 3.47
C ARG A 85 3.96 0.88 4.68
N LEU A 86 4.68 1.99 4.68
CA LEU A 86 5.70 2.25 5.70
C LEU A 86 5.15 2.26 7.12
N ASP A 87 3.99 2.90 7.32
CA ASP A 87 3.46 3.01 8.67
C ASP A 87 2.85 1.72 9.20
N LYS A 88 2.82 0.66 8.41
CA LYS A 88 2.35 -0.65 8.87
C LYS A 88 3.50 -1.57 9.26
N ILE A 89 4.73 -1.13 9.08
CA ILE A 89 5.90 -1.92 9.44
C ILE A 89 6.08 -1.90 10.95
N GLU A 90 6.15 -3.07 11.57
CA GLU A 90 6.37 -3.16 13.02
C GLU A 90 7.85 -3.14 13.35
N SER A 91 8.63 -3.92 12.62
CA SER A 91 10.07 -3.97 12.83
C SER A 91 10.75 -4.43 11.56
N ILE A 92 12.03 -4.14 11.47
CA ILE A 92 12.85 -4.53 10.34
C ILE A 92 14.06 -5.29 10.88
N GLU A 93 14.17 -6.54 10.43
CA GLU A 93 15.32 -7.36 10.77
C GLU A 93 16.30 -7.34 9.60
N ASP A 94 17.40 -8.05 9.71
CA ASP A 94 18.44 -8.00 8.68
C ASP A 94 17.92 -8.31 7.29
N HIS A 95 17.03 -9.30 7.19
CA HIS A 95 16.60 -9.81 5.90
C HIS A 95 15.10 -9.78 5.68
N TYR A 96 14.33 -9.28 6.65
CA TYR A 96 12.88 -9.28 6.49
C TYR A 96 12.23 -8.19 7.33
N ILE A 97 10.99 -7.89 6.94
CA ILE A 97 10.14 -6.93 7.63
C ILE A 97 9.06 -7.71 8.35
N LYS A 98 8.80 -7.34 9.58
CA LYS A 98 7.71 -7.95 10.33
C LYS A 98 6.49 -7.03 10.25
N MET A 99 5.36 -7.58 9.79
CA MET A 99 4.10 -6.86 9.70
C MET A 99 3.02 -7.77 10.26
N GLY A 100 2.74 -7.63 11.56
CA GLY A 100 1.83 -8.54 12.24
C GLY A 100 2.40 -9.95 12.24
N ALA A 101 1.64 -10.89 11.76
CA ALA A 101 2.10 -12.28 11.67
C ALA A 101 2.88 -12.55 10.39
N LYS A 102 2.95 -11.58 9.49
CA LYS A 102 3.60 -11.78 8.19
C LYS A 102 5.04 -11.30 8.23
N HIS A 103 5.94 -12.11 7.69
CA HIS A 103 7.34 -11.74 7.50
C HIS A 103 7.59 -11.59 6.01
N ILE A 104 8.04 -10.42 5.60
CA ILE A 104 8.28 -10.11 4.19
C ILE A 104 9.76 -9.96 3.96
N SER A 105 10.31 -10.76 3.04
CA SER A 105 11.73 -10.70 2.72
C SER A 105 12.09 -9.36 2.08
N ILE A 106 13.26 -8.86 2.43
CA ILE A 106 13.78 -7.63 1.84
C ILE A 106 14.78 -8.02 0.75
N GLY A 107 14.52 -7.62 -0.49
CA GLY A 107 15.44 -7.86 -1.56
C GLY A 107 16.68 -7.02 -1.40
N LYS A 108 17.82 -7.59 -1.74
CA LYS A 108 19.11 -6.90 -1.55
C LYS A 108 19.14 -5.56 -2.28
N ALA A 109 18.56 -5.52 -3.48
CA ALA A 109 18.57 -4.30 -4.28
C ALA A 109 17.64 -3.22 -3.72
N TYR A 110 16.76 -3.57 -2.79
CA TYR A 110 15.77 -2.64 -2.27
C TYR A 110 16.05 -2.17 -0.86
N LYS A 111 17.07 -2.73 -0.22
CA LYS A 111 17.34 -2.43 1.18
C LYS A 111 17.74 -0.97 1.38
N GLU A 112 18.53 -0.46 0.47
CA GLU A 112 19.00 0.93 0.59
C GLU A 112 17.84 1.91 0.48
N GLU A 113 16.96 1.69 -0.48
CA GLU A 113 15.80 2.56 -0.65
C GLU A 113 14.91 2.51 0.59
N LEU A 114 14.68 1.31 1.12
CA LEU A 114 13.88 1.16 2.33
C LEU A 114 14.49 1.96 3.48
N THR A 115 15.79 1.76 3.71
CA THR A 115 16.47 2.44 4.81
C THR A 115 16.38 3.95 4.67
N SER A 116 16.52 4.46 3.45
CA SER A 116 16.50 5.89 3.22
C SER A 116 15.13 6.51 3.49
N ARG A 117 14.09 5.69 3.48
CA ARG A 117 12.72 6.17 3.70
C ARG A 117 12.31 6.12 5.17
N LEU A 118 13.16 5.58 6.02
CA LEU A 118 12.84 5.46 7.44
C LEU A 118 13.23 6.72 8.20
N ASN A 119 12.42 7.03 9.20
CA ASN A 119 12.72 8.14 10.09
C ASN A 119 13.47 7.59 11.29
N LEU A 120 14.78 7.38 11.10
CA LEU A 120 15.60 6.74 12.12
C LEU A 120 15.95 7.68 13.25
N LEU A 121 15.96 7.11 14.43
CA LEU A 121 16.30 7.86 15.65
C LEU A 121 17.79 7.72 15.93
#